data_873c3b35cc4a4c3663b10e35b0dc079c
#
_entry.id   873c3b35cc4a4c3663b10e35b0dc079c
#
_cell.length_a   1.000
_cell.length_b   1.000
_cell.length_c   1.000
_cell.angle_alpha   90.00
_cell.angle_beta   90.00
_cell.angle_gamma   90.00
#
_symmetry.space_group_name_H-M   'P 1'
#
loop_
_entity.id
_entity.type
_entity.pdbx_description
1 polymer ?
#
loop_
_entity_poly.entity_id
_entity_poly.type
_entity_poly.pdbx_seq_one_letter_code
_entity_poly.pdbx_strand_id
1 'polypeptide(L)'
;MKYQIFTLSEAQKNDLNFIWHRLNPWPDTVAALNQLKQDYIICTLSNGNIRLLVDLAKYAKLPWDTIFSAENFKAYKPSPKTYLGVADFLNVAPSQVMMVATHQDDLDAARGCGLQTAYIERPFEYGAAQLKDSSPCIDNNLHATDLLNLVSLLKEKA
;
A
#
# COMPACT_ATOMS: atom_id res chain seq x y z
N MET A 1 -10.09 21.84 27.40
CA MET A 1 -9.05 22.14 26.40
C MET A 1 -9.63 23.15 25.41
N LYS A 2 -9.04 24.34 25.26
CA LYS A 2 -9.46 25.28 24.21
C LYS A 2 -8.75 24.87 22.92
N TYR A 3 -9.50 24.47 21.92
CA TYR A 3 -8.93 24.23 20.59
C TYR A 3 -8.51 25.59 20.02
N GLN A 4 -7.23 25.73 19.69
CA GLN A 4 -6.73 26.90 19.01
C GLN A 4 -7.07 26.75 17.51
N ILE A 5 -8.03 27.54 17.02
CA ILE A 5 -8.39 27.56 15.59
C ILE A 5 -7.32 28.38 14.89
N PHE A 6 -6.46 27.73 14.11
CA PHE A 6 -5.50 28.41 13.24
C PHE A 6 -6.21 28.83 11.95
N THR A 7 -6.17 30.12 11.64
CA THR A 7 -6.59 30.61 10.32
C THR A 7 -5.42 30.50 9.36
N LEU A 8 -5.49 29.53 8.45
CA LEU A 8 -4.47 29.32 7.43
C LEU A 8 -4.79 30.15 6.19
N SER A 9 -3.79 30.76 5.58
CA SER A 9 -3.90 31.34 4.25
C SER A 9 -4.13 30.24 3.19
N GLU A 10 -4.66 30.61 2.01
CA GLU A 10 -4.85 29.66 0.91
C GLU A 10 -3.52 28.99 0.49
N ALA A 11 -2.41 29.74 0.51
CA ALA A 11 -1.09 29.17 0.24
C ALA A 11 -0.69 28.09 1.26
N GLN A 12 -0.96 28.31 2.56
CA GLN A 12 -0.69 27.32 3.61
C GLN A 12 -1.61 26.10 3.50
N LYS A 13 -2.88 26.28 3.17
CA LYS A 13 -3.81 25.17 2.92
C LYS A 13 -3.34 24.30 1.75
N ASN A 14 -2.92 24.93 0.66
CA ASN A 14 -2.38 24.25 -0.51
C ASN A 14 -1.10 23.50 -0.15
N ASP A 15 -0.16 24.11 0.58
CA ASP A 15 1.06 23.41 0.99
C ASP A 15 0.77 22.19 1.90
N LEU A 16 -0.17 22.29 2.83
CA LEU A 16 -0.62 21.17 3.64
C LEU A 16 -1.21 20.03 2.78
N ASN A 17 -2.01 20.34 1.76
CA ASN A 17 -2.52 19.33 0.84
C ASN A 17 -1.38 18.63 0.08
N PHE A 18 -0.35 19.39 -0.33
CA PHE A 18 0.80 18.85 -1.04
C PHE A 18 1.81 18.10 -0.15
N ILE A 19 1.69 18.14 1.18
CA ILE A 19 2.50 17.29 2.06
C ILE A 19 2.35 15.81 1.73
N TRP A 20 1.13 15.35 1.43
CA TRP A 20 0.85 13.97 1.03
C TRP A 20 1.65 13.51 -0.20
N HIS A 21 2.04 14.43 -1.07
CA HIS A 21 2.81 14.13 -2.29
C HIS A 21 4.32 13.94 -2.05
N ARG A 22 4.81 14.19 -0.82
CA ARG A 22 6.23 14.14 -0.46
C ARG A 22 6.50 13.43 0.88
N LEU A 23 5.73 12.39 1.15
CA LEU A 23 5.95 11.54 2.32
C LEU A 23 7.19 10.66 2.11
N ASN A 24 7.99 10.52 3.16
CA ASN A 24 9.12 9.61 3.15
C ASN A 24 8.62 8.16 3.20
N PRO A 25 9.27 7.24 2.46
CA PRO A 25 8.97 5.82 2.56
C PRO A 25 9.46 5.26 3.90
N TRP A 26 8.92 4.12 4.31
CA TRP A 26 9.52 3.33 5.37
C TRP A 26 10.95 2.90 4.95
N PRO A 27 11.90 2.73 5.92
CA PRO A 27 13.32 2.47 5.61
C PRO A 27 13.56 1.22 4.76
N ASP A 28 12.72 0.20 4.89
CA ASP A 28 12.78 -1.07 4.18
C ASP A 28 12.23 -0.99 2.75
N THR A 29 11.39 0.00 2.44
CA THR A 29 10.51 -0.01 1.26
C THR A 29 11.28 -0.01 -0.06
N VAL A 30 12.19 0.95 -0.28
CA VAL A 30 12.84 1.10 -1.58
C VAL A 30 13.73 -0.11 -1.90
N ALA A 31 14.46 -0.61 -0.90
CA ALA A 31 15.33 -1.78 -1.06
C ALA A 31 14.53 -3.05 -1.37
N ALA A 32 13.43 -3.27 -0.65
CA ALA A 32 12.56 -4.42 -0.87
C ALA A 32 11.87 -4.38 -2.24
N LEU A 33 11.31 -3.24 -2.64
CA LEU A 33 10.65 -3.09 -3.93
C LEU A 33 11.61 -3.32 -5.11
N ASN A 34 12.86 -2.86 -5.02
CA ASN A 34 13.88 -3.16 -6.04
C ASN A 34 14.21 -4.65 -6.14
N GLN A 35 14.14 -5.40 -5.05
CA GLN A 35 14.30 -6.85 -5.10
C GLN A 35 13.06 -7.55 -5.68
N LEU A 36 11.86 -7.19 -5.19
CA LEU A 36 10.60 -7.76 -5.68
C LEU A 36 10.40 -7.56 -7.18
N LYS A 37 10.77 -6.39 -7.69
CA LYS A 37 10.67 -6.07 -9.12
C LYS A 37 11.46 -7.00 -10.04
N GLN A 38 12.45 -7.74 -9.53
CA GLN A 38 13.24 -8.66 -10.34
C GLN A 38 12.44 -9.90 -10.75
N ASP A 39 11.51 -10.33 -9.88
CA ASP A 39 10.78 -11.59 -10.03
C ASP A 39 9.27 -11.40 -10.20
N TYR A 40 8.73 -10.20 -9.82
CA TYR A 40 7.31 -9.90 -9.81
C TYR A 40 7.00 -8.58 -10.50
N ILE A 41 5.80 -8.47 -11.07
CA ILE A 41 5.22 -7.17 -11.45
C ILE A 41 4.77 -6.49 -10.17
N ILE A 42 5.34 -5.34 -9.86
CA ILE A 42 4.97 -4.56 -8.68
C ILE A 42 4.15 -3.33 -9.05
N CYS A 43 3.01 -3.19 -8.40
CA CYS A 43 2.10 -2.08 -8.66
C CYS A 43 1.48 -1.53 -7.38
N THR A 44 0.96 -0.31 -7.44
CA THR A 44 0.11 0.21 -6.38
C THR A 44 -1.35 -0.22 -6.59
N LEU A 45 -2.13 -0.29 -5.50
CA LEU A 45 -3.59 -0.26 -5.52
C LEU A 45 -4.05 0.63 -4.36
N SER A 46 -4.42 1.86 -4.67
CA SER A 46 -4.68 2.89 -3.65
C SER A 46 -5.99 3.64 -3.91
N ASN A 47 -6.62 4.08 -2.82
CA ASN A 47 -7.72 5.05 -2.87
C ASN A 47 -7.25 6.49 -3.15
N GLY A 48 -5.93 6.74 -3.12
CA GLY A 48 -5.34 8.00 -3.54
C GLY A 48 -5.47 8.20 -5.05
N ASN A 49 -5.46 9.47 -5.51
CA ASN A 49 -5.51 9.79 -6.94
C ASN A 49 -4.16 9.47 -7.63
N ILE A 50 -4.19 9.29 -8.96
CA ILE A 50 -3.00 8.94 -9.76
C ILE A 50 -1.89 9.96 -9.58
N ARG A 51 -2.20 11.26 -9.56
CA ARG A 51 -1.21 12.32 -9.41
C ARG A 51 -0.44 12.20 -8.09
N LEU A 52 -1.14 11.96 -6.98
CA LEU A 52 -0.54 11.75 -5.67
C LEU A 52 0.44 10.56 -5.70
N LEU A 53 0.02 9.44 -6.26
CA LEU A 53 0.84 8.21 -6.32
C LEU A 53 2.07 8.39 -7.21
N VAL A 54 1.95 9.12 -8.33
CA VAL A 54 3.08 9.45 -9.22
C VAL A 54 4.08 10.36 -8.50
N ASP A 55 3.60 11.39 -7.80
CA ASP A 55 4.46 12.32 -7.08
C ASP A 55 5.19 11.61 -5.93
N LEU A 56 4.50 10.76 -5.16
CA LEU A 56 5.10 9.91 -4.13
C LEU A 56 6.16 8.97 -4.72
N ALA A 57 5.86 8.31 -5.83
CA ALA A 57 6.79 7.40 -6.49
C ALA A 57 8.07 8.13 -6.92
N LYS A 58 7.95 9.32 -7.49
CA LYS A 58 9.10 10.15 -7.90
C LYS A 58 9.88 10.66 -6.70
N TYR A 59 9.20 11.19 -5.68
CA TYR A 59 9.82 11.74 -4.49
C TYR A 59 10.61 10.67 -3.72
N ALA A 60 9.97 9.53 -3.46
CA ALA A 60 10.52 8.43 -2.67
C ALA A 60 11.32 7.41 -3.49
N LYS A 61 11.47 7.61 -4.81
CA LYS A 61 12.16 6.68 -5.74
C LYS A 61 11.59 5.26 -5.69
N LEU A 62 10.25 5.15 -5.63
CA LEU A 62 9.56 3.87 -5.61
C LEU A 62 9.51 3.28 -7.03
N PRO A 63 10.05 2.07 -7.25
CA PRO A 63 10.30 1.53 -8.58
C PRO A 63 9.10 0.76 -9.16
N TRP A 64 7.87 1.27 -8.99
CA TRP A 64 6.65 0.62 -9.50
C TRP A 64 6.73 0.35 -11.00
N ASP A 65 6.24 -0.81 -11.44
CA ASP A 65 6.05 -1.11 -12.86
C ASP A 65 4.82 -0.40 -13.41
N THR A 66 3.77 -0.30 -12.60
CA THR A 66 2.57 0.45 -12.92
C THR A 66 1.90 1.02 -11.67
N ILE A 67 1.05 2.01 -11.86
CA ILE A 67 0.32 2.69 -10.79
C ILE A 67 -1.18 2.49 -11.02
N PHE A 68 -1.81 1.75 -10.10
CA PHE A 68 -3.27 1.64 -10.03
C PHE A 68 -3.82 2.44 -8.86
N SER A 69 -4.89 3.14 -9.12
CA SER A 69 -5.63 4.02 -8.23
C SER A 69 -7.12 3.75 -8.35
N ALA A 70 -7.90 4.19 -7.39
CA ALA A 70 -9.36 4.20 -7.47
C ALA A 70 -9.89 4.88 -8.75
N GLU A 71 -9.15 5.85 -9.32
CA GLU A 71 -9.52 6.53 -10.55
C GLU A 71 -9.55 5.60 -11.77
N ASN A 72 -8.64 4.60 -11.85
CA ASN A 72 -8.61 3.61 -12.93
C ASN A 72 -9.89 2.77 -12.96
N PHE A 73 -10.42 2.43 -11.79
CA PHE A 73 -11.56 1.53 -11.61
C PHE A 73 -12.89 2.26 -11.43
N LYS A 74 -12.85 3.61 -11.25
CA LYS A 74 -14.02 4.41 -10.85
C LYS A 74 -14.74 3.81 -9.63
N ALA A 75 -13.96 3.32 -8.69
CA ALA A 75 -14.40 2.68 -7.46
C ALA A 75 -13.29 2.78 -6.40
N TYR A 76 -13.67 2.85 -5.13
CA TYR A 76 -12.76 2.82 -3.99
C TYR A 76 -12.68 1.43 -3.38
N LYS A 77 -11.54 1.06 -2.81
CA LYS A 77 -11.44 -0.06 -1.88
C LYS A 77 -12.41 0.17 -0.70
N PRO A 78 -13.16 -0.82 -0.24
CA PRO A 78 -13.03 -2.25 -0.51
C PRO A 78 -13.90 -2.81 -1.65
N SER A 79 -14.29 -2.04 -2.64
CA SER A 79 -15.09 -2.54 -3.77
C SER A 79 -14.33 -3.64 -4.53
N PRO A 80 -14.96 -4.81 -4.83
CA PRO A 80 -14.34 -5.87 -5.63
C PRO A 80 -13.80 -5.41 -6.99
N LYS A 81 -14.38 -4.36 -7.58
CA LYS A 81 -13.90 -3.80 -8.85
C LYS A 81 -12.44 -3.36 -8.81
N THR A 82 -11.96 -2.92 -7.64
CA THR A 82 -10.57 -2.46 -7.50
C THR A 82 -9.60 -3.63 -7.49
N TYR A 83 -9.90 -4.68 -6.75
CA TYR A 83 -9.03 -5.85 -6.62
C TYR A 83 -9.02 -6.69 -7.89
N LEU A 84 -10.21 -7.05 -8.40
CA LEU A 84 -10.36 -7.83 -9.63
C LEU A 84 -9.84 -7.04 -10.84
N GLY A 85 -10.07 -5.73 -10.88
CA GLY A 85 -9.59 -4.88 -11.97
C GLY A 85 -8.07 -4.88 -12.12
N VAL A 86 -7.28 -5.07 -11.06
CA VAL A 86 -5.82 -5.26 -11.17
C VAL A 86 -5.50 -6.55 -11.92
N ALA A 87 -6.16 -7.66 -11.57
CA ALA A 87 -5.97 -8.94 -12.25
C ALA A 87 -6.36 -8.85 -13.74
N ASP A 88 -7.48 -8.18 -14.04
CA ASP A 88 -7.95 -7.94 -15.42
C ASP A 88 -6.95 -7.11 -16.22
N PHE A 89 -6.44 -5.99 -15.68
CA PHE A 89 -5.46 -5.13 -16.36
C PHE A 89 -4.14 -5.84 -16.63
N LEU A 90 -3.72 -6.74 -15.74
CA LEU A 90 -2.49 -7.51 -15.89
C LEU A 90 -2.70 -8.83 -16.65
N ASN A 91 -3.94 -9.16 -17.01
CA ASN A 91 -4.32 -10.40 -17.69
C ASN A 91 -3.83 -11.66 -16.95
N VAL A 92 -4.08 -11.71 -15.64
CA VAL A 92 -3.73 -12.83 -14.76
C VAL A 92 -4.94 -13.29 -13.95
N ALA A 93 -4.91 -14.51 -13.41
CA ALA A 93 -5.95 -14.95 -12.48
C ALA A 93 -5.84 -14.19 -11.14
N PRO A 94 -6.94 -13.91 -10.43
CA PRO A 94 -6.91 -13.28 -9.10
C PRO A 94 -5.96 -13.99 -8.12
N SER A 95 -5.88 -15.32 -8.17
CA SER A 95 -4.98 -16.13 -7.33
C SER A 95 -3.49 -15.93 -7.61
N GLN A 96 -3.14 -15.27 -8.70
CA GLN A 96 -1.76 -14.89 -9.06
C GLN A 96 -1.41 -13.47 -8.60
N VAL A 97 -2.37 -12.74 -8.03
CA VAL A 97 -2.17 -11.40 -7.47
C VAL A 97 -2.10 -11.49 -5.95
N MET A 98 -1.09 -10.87 -5.37
CA MET A 98 -0.96 -10.76 -3.91
C MET A 98 -1.20 -9.32 -3.46
N MET A 99 -2.21 -9.12 -2.61
CA MET A 99 -2.39 -7.86 -1.90
C MET A 99 -1.45 -7.80 -0.71
N VAL A 100 -0.62 -6.77 -0.67
CA VAL A 100 0.34 -6.52 0.41
C VAL A 100 -0.11 -5.27 1.15
N ALA A 101 -0.49 -5.40 2.40
CA ALA A 101 -1.01 -4.28 3.20
C ALA A 101 -0.69 -4.44 4.69
N THR A 102 -0.85 -3.35 5.43
CA THR A 102 -0.77 -3.32 6.90
C THR A 102 -2.16 -3.21 7.57
N HIS A 103 -3.24 -3.15 6.78
CA HIS A 103 -4.61 -3.08 7.29
C HIS A 103 -5.34 -4.39 6.96
N GLN A 104 -5.83 -5.05 8.00
CA GLN A 104 -6.45 -6.37 7.87
C GLN A 104 -7.76 -6.34 7.06
N ASP A 105 -8.55 -5.29 7.19
CA ASP A 105 -9.79 -5.10 6.43
C ASP A 105 -9.57 -5.03 4.91
N ASP A 106 -8.44 -4.43 4.48
CA ASP A 106 -8.04 -4.39 3.07
C ASP A 106 -7.63 -5.79 2.57
N LEU A 107 -6.90 -6.57 3.41
CA LEU A 107 -6.53 -7.95 3.10
C LEU A 107 -7.75 -8.88 3.05
N ASP A 108 -8.71 -8.71 3.97
CA ASP A 108 -9.93 -9.51 4.01
C ASP A 108 -10.78 -9.29 2.75
N ALA A 109 -10.90 -8.03 2.30
CA ALA A 109 -11.60 -7.70 1.07
C ALA A 109 -10.89 -8.27 -0.16
N ALA A 110 -9.56 -8.21 -0.22
CA ALA A 110 -8.76 -8.79 -1.30
C ALA A 110 -8.91 -10.31 -1.34
N ARG A 111 -8.84 -11.00 -0.19
CA ARG A 111 -9.06 -12.44 -0.06
C ARG A 111 -10.46 -12.84 -0.51
N GLY A 112 -11.47 -12.05 -0.17
CA GLY A 112 -12.86 -12.23 -0.65
C GLY A 112 -13.00 -12.16 -2.17
N CYS A 113 -12.04 -11.54 -2.86
CA CYS A 113 -11.93 -11.51 -4.32
C CYS A 113 -11.06 -12.64 -4.91
N GLY A 114 -10.51 -13.53 -4.09
CA GLY A 114 -9.64 -14.63 -4.52
C GLY A 114 -8.17 -14.26 -4.69
N LEU A 115 -7.74 -13.10 -4.23
CA LEU A 115 -6.34 -12.71 -4.19
C LEU A 115 -5.60 -13.42 -3.06
N GLN A 116 -4.29 -13.59 -3.21
CA GLN A 116 -3.41 -13.88 -2.10
C GLN A 116 -3.20 -12.63 -1.23
N THR A 117 -2.81 -12.84 0.04
CA THR A 117 -2.65 -11.76 1.00
C THR A 117 -1.33 -11.88 1.77
N ALA A 118 -0.66 -10.75 1.95
CA ALA A 118 0.50 -10.62 2.82
C ALA A 118 0.32 -9.42 3.75
N TYR A 119 0.33 -9.68 5.05
CA TYR A 119 0.32 -8.64 6.07
C TYR A 119 1.74 -8.15 6.33
N ILE A 120 1.92 -6.83 6.37
CA ILE A 120 3.20 -6.19 6.74
C ILE A 120 3.01 -5.44 8.06
N GLU A 121 3.84 -5.75 9.04
CA GLU A 121 3.81 -5.05 10.32
C GLU A 121 4.27 -3.60 10.16
N ARG A 122 3.49 -2.69 10.75
CA ARG A 122 3.83 -1.26 10.89
C ARG A 122 3.40 -0.79 12.27
N PRO A 123 4.04 -1.29 13.34
CA PRO A 123 3.60 -1.03 14.71
C PRO A 123 3.62 0.47 15.06
N PHE A 124 4.48 1.25 14.39
CA PHE A 124 4.60 2.71 14.60
C PHE A 124 3.79 3.55 13.61
N GLU A 125 2.83 2.97 12.88
CA GLU A 125 2.02 3.71 11.90
C GLU A 125 1.32 4.94 12.50
N TYR A 126 0.90 4.83 13.75
CA TYR A 126 0.25 5.93 14.49
C TYR A 126 1.20 6.68 15.43
N GLY A 127 2.53 6.46 15.27
CA GLY A 127 3.58 7.04 16.11
C GLY A 127 3.85 6.22 17.38
N ALA A 128 4.90 6.61 18.10
CA ALA A 128 5.36 5.85 19.26
C ALA A 128 4.40 5.86 20.47
N ALA A 129 3.47 6.82 20.52
CA ALA A 129 2.51 6.93 21.61
C ALA A 129 1.31 5.96 21.47
N GLN A 130 1.07 5.44 20.27
CA GLN A 130 -0.03 4.52 19.99
C GLN A 130 0.46 3.43 19.05
N LEU A 131 0.90 2.32 19.63
CA LEU A 131 1.32 1.16 18.83
C LEU A 131 0.10 0.49 18.22
N LYS A 132 0.25 0.08 16.95
CA LYS A 132 -0.73 -0.72 16.23
C LYS A 132 -0.59 -2.18 16.62
N ASP A 133 -1.71 -2.86 16.83
CA ASP A 133 -1.71 -4.32 16.95
C ASP A 133 -1.32 -4.93 15.60
N SER A 134 -0.22 -5.66 15.60
CA SER A 134 0.32 -6.37 14.45
C SER A 134 0.28 -7.88 14.63
N SER A 135 -0.63 -8.39 15.46
CA SER A 135 -0.80 -9.83 15.70
C SER A 135 -1.09 -10.58 14.39
N PRO A 136 -0.48 -11.78 14.19
CA PRO A 136 -0.71 -12.57 12.99
C PRO A 136 -2.18 -12.99 12.85
N CYS A 137 -2.72 -12.82 11.63
CA CYS A 137 -4.01 -13.38 11.23
C CYS A 137 -3.75 -14.65 10.40
N ILE A 138 -4.30 -15.78 10.85
CA ILE A 138 -4.09 -17.09 10.22
C ILE A 138 -4.63 -17.18 8.80
N ASP A 139 -5.57 -16.31 8.45
CA ASP A 139 -6.19 -16.30 7.12
C ASP A 139 -5.30 -15.63 6.05
N ASN A 140 -4.23 -14.95 6.44
CA ASN A 140 -3.27 -14.39 5.48
C ASN A 140 -2.30 -15.48 4.98
N ASN A 141 -1.97 -15.43 3.68
CA ASN A 141 -0.99 -16.37 3.10
C ASN A 141 0.42 -16.13 3.65
N LEU A 142 0.75 -14.87 3.97
CA LEU A 142 2.02 -14.48 4.57
C LEU A 142 1.79 -13.42 5.65
N HIS A 143 2.68 -13.44 6.65
CA HIS A 143 2.83 -12.40 7.65
C HIS A 143 4.31 -12.05 7.74
N ALA A 144 4.64 -10.79 7.51
CA ALA A 144 6.02 -10.31 7.49
C ALA A 144 6.19 -9.10 8.42
N THR A 145 7.32 -9.06 9.12
CA THR A 145 7.68 -7.96 10.03
C THR A 145 8.01 -6.67 9.28
N ASP A 146 8.43 -6.77 8.02
CA ASP A 146 8.66 -5.66 7.10
C ASP A 146 8.71 -6.16 5.64
N LEU A 147 8.91 -5.28 4.65
CA LEU A 147 8.97 -5.68 3.26
C LEU A 147 10.23 -6.48 2.89
N LEU A 148 11.36 -6.30 3.58
CA LEU A 148 12.54 -7.11 3.36
C LEU A 148 12.33 -8.55 3.86
N ASN A 149 11.63 -8.71 4.97
CA ASN A 149 11.21 -10.03 5.44
C ASN A 149 10.22 -10.69 4.46
N LEU A 150 9.28 -9.92 3.87
CA LEU A 150 8.41 -10.44 2.81
C LEU A 150 9.22 -11.01 1.64
N VAL A 151 10.25 -10.29 1.17
CA VAL A 151 11.15 -10.78 0.11
C VAL A 151 11.74 -12.13 0.47
N SER A 152 12.22 -12.30 1.71
CA SER A 152 12.79 -13.56 2.19
C SER A 152 11.77 -14.70 2.17
N LEU A 153 10.57 -14.45 2.72
CA LEU A 153 9.48 -15.43 2.77
C LEU A 153 9.00 -15.87 1.38
N LEU A 154 9.01 -14.97 0.41
CA LEU A 154 8.64 -15.31 -0.98
C LEU A 154 9.70 -16.18 -1.66
N LYS A 155 11.00 -15.94 -1.40
CA LYS A 155 12.09 -16.78 -1.93
C LYS A 155 12.11 -18.18 -1.36
N GLU A 156 11.67 -18.36 -0.11
CA GLU A 156 11.56 -19.70 0.51
C GLU A 156 10.43 -20.55 -0.07
N LYS A 157 9.43 -19.91 -0.71
CA LYS A 157 8.27 -20.59 -1.30
C LYS A 157 8.39 -20.84 -2.81
N ALA A 158 9.37 -20.24 -3.47
CA ALA A 158 9.63 -20.37 -4.90
C ALA A 158 10.45 -21.63 -5.21
#